data_845107e8957f4c5d1031ebb3876306ea
#
_entry.id   845107e8957f4c5d1031ebb3876306ea
#
_cell.length_a   1.000
_cell.length_b   1.000
_cell.length_c   1.000
_cell.angle_alpha   90.00
_cell.angle_beta   90.00
_cell.angle_gamma   90.00
#
_symmetry.space_group_name_H-M   'P 1'
#
loop_
_entity.id
_entity.type
_entity.pdbx_description
1 polymer ?
#
loop_
_entity_poly.entity_id
_entity_poly.type
_entity_poly.pdbx_seq_one_letter_code
_entity_poly.pdbx_strand_id
1 'polypeptide(L)'
;MTIVEIVLLLISRMPAFDAITLSFGTAGTGGFGIKGDSLASYTALQQWIVTIFMILFGVNFNAYYLILFRKFKKALQMEEVRAYFAIIFVATAILVLLMFVGACAGSTGGGIKVSRFIVMVKTMIKELNSYIHPKSVKKIKMDDKPIEHEVVRSINVYFITFMIIFVASVIAISFEGHDLVTNFTAIAATINNIGPGLSMVGPDCNFGFFSDF
;
A
#
# COMPACT_ATOMS: atom_id res chain seq x y z
N MET A 1 -8.34 26.58 1.76
CA MET A 1 -7.63 25.34 2.07
C MET A 1 -6.20 25.63 2.49
N THR A 2 -5.39 26.32 1.69
CA THR A 2 -3.97 26.64 2.01
C THR A 2 -3.79 27.30 3.39
N ILE A 3 -4.62 28.30 3.75
CA ILE A 3 -4.55 28.94 5.06
C ILE A 3 -4.81 27.94 6.19
N VAL A 4 -5.76 27.04 6.02
CA VAL A 4 -6.07 26.00 7.02
C VAL A 4 -4.88 25.03 7.19
N GLU A 5 -4.23 24.65 6.09
CA GLU A 5 -3.03 23.82 6.13
C GLU A 5 -1.89 24.51 6.87
N ILE A 6 -1.59 25.78 6.53
CA ILE A 6 -0.57 26.57 7.23
C ILE A 6 -0.84 26.60 8.74
N VAL A 7 -2.08 26.90 9.14
CA VAL A 7 -2.45 26.95 10.56
C VAL A 7 -2.26 25.61 11.25
N LEU A 8 -2.67 24.50 10.62
CA LEU A 8 -2.48 23.15 11.18
C LEU A 8 -0.99 22.76 11.30
N LEU A 9 -0.18 23.12 10.32
CA LEU A 9 1.26 22.87 10.35
C LEU A 9 1.95 23.72 11.43
N LEU A 10 1.53 24.97 11.62
CA LEU A 10 2.03 25.83 12.72
C LEU A 10 1.62 25.28 14.10
N ILE A 11 0.39 24.82 14.27
CA ILE A 11 -0.07 24.16 15.51
C ILE A 11 0.76 22.91 15.80
N SER A 12 1.16 22.17 14.77
CA SER A 12 2.05 21.00 14.90
C SER A 12 3.51 21.36 15.21
N ARG A 13 3.81 22.64 15.49
CA ARG A 13 5.15 23.18 15.78
C ARG A 13 6.13 23.12 14.60
N MET A 14 5.63 23.13 13.37
CA MET A 14 6.50 23.29 12.21
C MET A 14 7.03 24.74 12.15
N PRO A 15 8.31 24.99 11.76
CA PRO A 15 8.81 26.33 11.51
C PRO A 15 7.94 27.09 10.51
N ALA A 16 7.66 28.37 10.76
CA ALA A 16 6.73 29.16 9.95
C ALA A 16 7.12 29.19 8.46
N PHE A 17 8.40 29.31 8.17
CA PHE A 17 8.91 29.29 6.79
C PHE A 17 8.58 27.97 6.10
N ASP A 18 8.86 26.84 6.76
CA ASP A 18 8.60 25.51 6.24
C ASP A 18 7.10 25.29 6.02
N ALA A 19 6.26 25.66 7.02
CA ALA A 19 4.81 25.54 6.95
C ALA A 19 4.20 26.32 5.77
N ILE A 20 4.65 27.55 5.54
CA ILE A 20 4.17 28.37 4.42
C ILE A 20 4.62 27.80 3.09
N THR A 21 5.90 27.49 2.95
CA THR A 21 6.47 27.01 1.67
C THR A 21 5.91 25.64 1.29
N LEU A 22 5.82 24.69 2.25
CA LEU A 22 5.21 23.39 2.02
C LEU A 22 3.72 23.50 1.64
N SER A 23 2.96 24.39 2.30
CA SER A 23 1.54 24.56 1.95
C SER A 23 1.33 25.12 0.56
N PHE A 24 2.22 25.98 0.05
CA PHE A 24 2.16 26.41 -1.34
C PHE A 24 2.58 25.28 -2.31
N GLY A 25 3.59 24.50 -1.96
CA GLY A 25 3.98 23.30 -2.70
C GLY A 25 2.85 22.27 -2.77
N THR A 26 2.15 22.06 -1.65
CA THR A 26 1.00 21.17 -1.55
C THR A 26 -0.17 21.68 -2.39
N ALA A 27 -0.45 22.98 -2.35
CA ALA A 27 -1.51 23.60 -3.15
C ALA A 27 -1.28 23.45 -4.66
N GLY A 28 -0.01 23.42 -5.10
CA GLY A 28 0.39 23.10 -6.46
C GLY A 28 0.46 21.61 -6.77
N THR A 29 0.10 20.73 -5.82
CA THR A 29 0.25 19.26 -5.92
C THR A 29 1.66 18.83 -6.36
N GLY A 30 2.68 19.63 -5.97
CA GLY A 30 4.06 19.43 -6.43
C GLY A 30 4.81 18.30 -5.74
N GLY A 31 4.49 18.00 -4.46
CA GLY A 31 5.11 16.93 -3.70
C GLY A 31 6.58 17.17 -3.30
N PHE A 32 7.09 18.38 -3.50
CA PHE A 32 8.47 18.73 -3.18
C PHE A 32 8.57 19.36 -1.79
N GLY A 33 9.51 18.89 -0.99
CA GLY A 33 9.92 19.51 0.27
C GLY A 33 11.02 20.55 0.06
N ILE A 34 11.26 21.38 1.10
CA ILE A 34 12.35 22.38 1.12
C ILE A 34 13.68 21.70 1.41
N LYS A 35 13.64 20.59 2.16
CA LYS A 35 14.81 19.83 2.57
C LYS A 35 15.17 18.78 1.52
N GLY A 36 16.45 18.39 1.49
CA GLY A 36 16.94 17.38 0.54
C GLY A 36 16.30 16.00 0.70
N ASP A 37 15.77 15.70 1.88
CA ASP A 37 15.02 14.48 2.22
C ASP A 37 13.50 14.65 2.06
N SER A 38 13.05 15.73 1.42
CA SER A 38 11.64 16.09 1.20
C SER A 38 10.85 16.20 2.52
N LEU A 39 9.97 15.27 2.82
CA LEU A 39 9.13 15.26 4.03
C LEU A 39 9.63 14.30 5.13
N ALA A 40 10.68 13.53 4.88
CA ALA A 40 11.13 12.47 5.81
C ALA A 40 11.57 13.00 7.18
N SER A 41 12.16 14.21 7.23
CA SER A 41 12.63 14.82 8.51
C SER A 41 11.53 15.49 9.34
N TYR A 42 10.29 15.52 8.85
CA TYR A 42 9.16 16.04 9.60
C TYR A 42 8.43 14.96 10.40
N THR A 43 7.70 15.37 11.45
CA THR A 43 6.95 14.43 12.27
C THR A 43 5.84 13.72 11.47
N ALA A 44 5.48 12.51 11.87
CA ALA A 44 4.41 11.73 11.22
C ALA A 44 3.10 12.54 11.10
N LEU A 45 2.75 13.34 12.14
CA LEU A 45 1.57 14.21 12.09
C LEU A 45 1.66 15.24 10.97
N GLN A 46 2.81 15.88 10.79
CA GLN A 46 3.05 16.88 9.74
C GLN A 46 2.99 16.24 8.34
N GLN A 47 3.59 15.08 8.19
CA GLN A 47 3.52 14.29 6.94
C GLN A 47 2.08 13.93 6.58
N TRP A 48 1.27 13.48 7.55
CA TRP A 48 -0.14 13.18 7.33
C TRP A 48 -0.96 14.41 6.95
N ILE A 49 -0.73 15.57 7.61
CA ILE A 49 -1.40 16.82 7.25
C ILE A 49 -1.12 17.16 5.79
N VAL A 50 0.15 17.20 5.37
CA VAL A 50 0.55 17.50 3.98
C VAL A 50 -0.08 16.49 3.00
N THR A 51 -0.02 15.19 3.31
CA THR A 51 -0.59 14.13 2.44
C THR A 51 -2.09 14.29 2.25
N ILE A 52 -2.84 14.52 3.33
CA ILE A 52 -4.29 14.73 3.26
C ILE A 52 -4.62 15.97 2.42
N PHE A 53 -3.91 17.09 2.66
CA PHE A 53 -4.14 18.31 1.89
C PHE A 53 -3.75 18.16 0.43
N MET A 54 -2.69 17.42 0.10
CA MET A 54 -2.30 17.12 -1.28
C MET A 54 -3.41 16.33 -2.01
N ILE A 55 -3.99 15.32 -1.37
CA ILE A 55 -5.14 14.57 -1.91
C ILE A 55 -6.34 15.51 -2.10
N LEU A 56 -6.62 16.37 -1.13
CA LEU A 56 -7.72 17.32 -1.20
C LEU A 56 -7.51 18.35 -2.33
N PHE A 57 -6.32 18.90 -2.49
CA PHE A 57 -6.03 19.83 -3.59
C PHE A 57 -6.15 19.19 -4.98
N GLY A 58 -5.95 17.89 -5.10
CA GLY A 58 -6.16 17.16 -6.34
C GLY A 58 -7.64 16.94 -6.71
N VAL A 59 -8.58 17.19 -5.80
CA VAL A 59 -10.02 17.07 -6.08
C VAL A 59 -10.53 18.28 -6.88
N ASN A 60 -11.41 18.04 -7.84
CA ASN A 60 -12.03 19.10 -8.64
C ASN A 60 -12.70 20.18 -7.77
N PHE A 61 -12.37 21.43 -8.01
CA PHE A 61 -12.89 22.58 -7.23
C PHE A 61 -14.42 22.73 -7.29
N ASN A 62 -15.08 22.28 -8.34
CA ASN A 62 -16.54 22.25 -8.41
C ASN A 62 -17.17 21.34 -7.34
N ALA A 63 -16.46 20.30 -6.89
CA ALA A 63 -16.92 19.47 -5.79
C ALA A 63 -16.97 20.28 -4.48
N TYR A 64 -15.95 21.09 -4.20
CA TYR A 64 -15.95 21.96 -3.03
C TYR A 64 -17.04 23.02 -3.08
N TYR A 65 -17.31 23.60 -4.25
CA TYR A 65 -18.42 24.50 -4.44
C TYR A 65 -19.76 23.83 -4.10
N LEU A 66 -19.99 22.61 -4.58
CA LEU A 66 -21.20 21.85 -4.25
C LEU A 66 -21.29 21.50 -2.75
N ILE A 67 -20.16 21.22 -2.10
CA ILE A 67 -20.10 20.94 -0.66
C ILE A 67 -20.49 22.20 0.12
N LEU A 68 -19.98 23.38 -0.26
CA LEU A 68 -20.30 24.67 0.37
C LEU A 68 -21.81 24.97 0.32
N PHE A 69 -22.48 24.57 -0.77
CA PHE A 69 -23.94 24.71 -0.92
C PHE A 69 -24.72 23.51 -0.36
N ARG A 70 -24.12 22.71 0.52
CA ARG A 70 -24.72 21.53 1.18
C ARG A 70 -25.24 20.45 0.23
N LYS A 71 -24.76 20.41 -1.00
CA LYS A 71 -25.14 19.39 -2.01
C LYS A 71 -24.14 18.22 -2.02
N PHE A 72 -23.84 17.64 -0.86
CA PHE A 72 -22.83 16.59 -0.66
C PHE A 72 -23.03 15.39 -1.61
N LYS A 73 -24.28 14.91 -1.76
CA LYS A 73 -24.56 13.76 -2.66
C LYS A 73 -24.13 14.06 -4.10
N LYS A 74 -24.38 15.27 -4.60
CA LYS A 74 -23.98 15.64 -5.96
C LYS A 74 -22.47 15.74 -6.13
N ALA A 75 -21.75 16.25 -5.13
CA ALA A 75 -20.29 16.29 -5.14
C ALA A 75 -19.68 14.88 -5.22
N LEU A 76 -20.17 13.95 -4.40
CA LEU A 76 -19.70 12.56 -4.40
C LEU A 76 -20.16 11.75 -5.63
N GLN A 77 -21.22 12.19 -6.33
CA GLN A 77 -21.68 11.54 -7.55
C GLN A 77 -20.96 12.02 -8.82
N MET A 78 -20.10 13.06 -8.71
CA MET A 78 -19.28 13.48 -9.85
C MET A 78 -18.38 12.32 -10.29
N GLU A 79 -18.42 11.97 -11.57
CA GLU A 79 -17.64 10.87 -12.14
C GLU A 79 -16.14 11.06 -11.94
N GLU A 80 -15.65 12.27 -12.15
CA GLU A 80 -14.26 12.64 -11.98
C GLU A 80 -13.79 12.44 -10.53
N VAL A 81 -14.58 12.85 -9.54
CA VAL A 81 -14.26 12.68 -8.10
C VAL A 81 -14.20 11.20 -7.74
N ARG A 82 -15.18 10.40 -8.21
CA ARG A 82 -15.17 8.95 -7.96
C ARG A 82 -14.00 8.27 -8.64
N ALA A 83 -13.71 8.62 -9.90
CA ALA A 83 -12.57 8.08 -10.63
C ALA A 83 -11.24 8.42 -9.95
N TYR A 84 -11.06 9.66 -9.49
CA TYR A 84 -9.87 10.10 -8.78
C TYR A 84 -9.59 9.25 -7.53
N PHE A 85 -10.57 9.11 -6.64
CA PHE A 85 -10.41 8.28 -5.43
C PHE A 85 -10.26 6.79 -5.75
N ALA A 86 -10.95 6.29 -6.78
CA ALA A 86 -10.79 4.91 -7.23
C ALA A 86 -9.37 4.64 -7.75
N ILE A 87 -8.80 5.56 -8.54
CA ILE A 87 -7.43 5.44 -9.06
C ILE A 87 -6.43 5.44 -7.89
N ILE A 88 -6.55 6.36 -6.93
CA ILE A 88 -5.66 6.38 -5.76
C ILE A 88 -5.75 5.06 -5.00
N PHE A 89 -6.95 4.59 -4.70
CA PHE A 89 -7.17 3.34 -3.97
C PHE A 89 -6.58 2.13 -4.72
N VAL A 90 -6.86 2.01 -6.02
CA VAL A 90 -6.36 0.92 -6.86
C VAL A 90 -4.82 0.97 -6.97
N ALA A 91 -4.25 2.14 -7.20
CA ALA A 91 -2.79 2.30 -7.27
C ALA A 91 -2.11 1.90 -5.95
N THR A 92 -2.65 2.37 -4.80
CA THR A 92 -2.13 1.99 -3.48
C THR A 92 -2.26 0.48 -3.24
N ALA A 93 -3.41 -0.11 -3.58
CA ALA A 93 -3.64 -1.55 -3.45
C ALA A 93 -2.67 -2.36 -4.34
N ILE A 94 -2.42 -1.91 -5.56
CA ILE A 94 -1.46 -2.56 -6.46
C ILE A 94 -0.05 -2.50 -5.88
N LEU A 95 0.39 -1.35 -5.37
CA LEU A 95 1.71 -1.22 -4.76
C LEU A 95 1.89 -2.17 -3.57
N VAL A 96 0.89 -2.25 -2.69
CA VAL A 96 0.91 -3.18 -1.55
C VAL A 96 0.94 -4.64 -2.02
N LEU A 97 0.14 -5.00 -3.04
CA LEU A 97 0.14 -6.35 -3.61
C LEU A 97 1.47 -6.72 -4.25
N LEU A 98 2.11 -5.77 -4.94
CA LEU A 98 3.42 -5.98 -5.57
C LEU A 98 4.53 -6.27 -4.55
N MET A 99 4.38 -5.85 -3.29
CA MET A 99 5.31 -6.23 -2.22
C MET A 99 5.30 -7.74 -1.93
N PHE A 100 4.19 -8.44 -2.18
CA PHE A 100 4.06 -9.88 -1.93
C PHE A 100 4.37 -10.73 -3.17
N VAL A 101 4.18 -10.17 -4.37
CA VAL A 101 4.44 -10.87 -5.64
C VAL A 101 5.92 -10.76 -5.99
N GLY A 102 6.65 -11.84 -5.76
CA GLY A 102 8.08 -11.92 -6.04
C GLY A 102 8.39 -12.16 -7.53
N ALA A 103 9.65 -12.41 -7.82
CA ALA A 103 10.16 -12.64 -9.16
C ALA A 103 9.75 -14.01 -9.75
N CYS A 104 10.15 -14.28 -10.99
CA CYS A 104 9.88 -15.54 -11.69
C CYS A 104 10.52 -16.75 -10.99
N ALA A 105 9.98 -17.93 -11.22
CA ALA A 105 10.57 -19.18 -10.78
C ALA A 105 12.01 -19.33 -11.36
N GLY A 106 12.95 -19.76 -10.50
CA GLY A 106 14.35 -19.89 -10.89
C GLY A 106 15.18 -18.58 -10.78
N SER A 107 14.56 -17.44 -10.41
CA SER A 107 15.30 -16.20 -10.14
C SER A 107 15.77 -16.13 -8.68
N THR A 108 16.75 -15.30 -8.39
CA THR A 108 17.29 -15.02 -7.05
C THR A 108 16.39 -14.10 -6.21
N GLY A 109 15.37 -13.46 -6.82
CA GLY A 109 14.47 -12.55 -6.11
C GLY A 109 13.66 -13.26 -5.01
N GLY A 110 13.36 -12.57 -3.93
CA GLY A 110 12.54 -13.04 -2.81
C GLY A 110 11.05 -13.15 -3.12
N GLY A 111 10.26 -13.33 -2.08
CA GLY A 111 8.79 -13.32 -2.14
C GLY A 111 8.14 -14.56 -2.74
N ILE A 112 6.82 -14.50 -2.82
CA ILE A 112 6.02 -15.56 -3.45
C ILE A 112 6.22 -15.49 -4.96
N LYS A 113 6.86 -16.51 -5.52
CA LYS A 113 7.15 -16.55 -6.96
C LYS A 113 5.88 -16.41 -7.79
N VAL A 114 5.95 -15.66 -8.90
CA VAL A 114 4.83 -15.43 -9.83
C VAL A 114 4.16 -16.74 -10.25
N SER A 115 4.94 -17.79 -10.53
CA SER A 115 4.40 -19.10 -10.90
C SER A 115 3.49 -19.71 -9.82
N ARG A 116 3.86 -19.59 -8.54
CA ARG A 116 3.04 -20.07 -7.42
C ARG A 116 1.76 -19.29 -7.30
N PHE A 117 1.84 -17.96 -7.47
CA PHE A 117 0.68 -17.08 -7.46
C PHE A 117 -0.30 -17.42 -8.59
N ILE A 118 0.19 -17.65 -9.82
CA ILE A 118 -0.64 -18.07 -10.96
C ILE A 118 -1.34 -19.40 -10.67
N VAL A 119 -0.61 -20.39 -10.14
CA VAL A 119 -1.20 -21.70 -9.81
C VAL A 119 -2.26 -21.55 -8.72
N MET A 120 -2.03 -20.75 -7.71
CA MET A 120 -2.99 -20.47 -6.63
C MET A 120 -4.28 -19.84 -7.17
N VAL A 121 -4.18 -18.82 -8.01
CA VAL A 121 -5.35 -18.18 -8.65
C VAL A 121 -6.10 -19.18 -9.53
N LYS A 122 -5.40 -19.98 -10.34
CA LYS A 122 -6.02 -21.05 -11.17
C LYS A 122 -6.71 -22.11 -10.31
N THR A 123 -6.13 -22.46 -9.16
CA THR A 123 -6.72 -23.41 -8.20
C THR A 123 -8.02 -22.82 -7.63
N MET A 124 -7.99 -21.57 -7.19
CA MET A 124 -9.17 -20.89 -6.66
C MET A 124 -10.29 -20.80 -7.69
N ILE A 125 -9.99 -20.43 -8.93
CA ILE A 125 -10.97 -20.37 -10.02
C ILE A 125 -11.52 -21.79 -10.32
N LYS A 126 -10.67 -22.82 -10.31
CA LYS A 126 -11.09 -24.21 -10.51
C LYS A 126 -12.07 -24.65 -9.41
N GLU A 127 -11.74 -24.37 -8.14
CA GLU A 127 -12.61 -24.74 -7.02
C GLU A 127 -13.96 -24.00 -7.08
N LEU A 128 -13.96 -22.69 -7.36
CA LEU A 128 -15.19 -21.92 -7.58
C LEU A 128 -16.04 -22.49 -8.73
N ASN A 129 -15.40 -22.83 -9.84
CA ASN A 129 -16.11 -23.48 -10.98
C ASN A 129 -16.66 -24.85 -10.61
N SER A 130 -16.00 -25.60 -9.73
CA SER A 130 -16.46 -26.89 -9.23
C SER A 130 -17.76 -26.79 -8.44
N TYR A 131 -17.97 -25.69 -7.69
CA TYR A 131 -19.26 -25.44 -7.02
C TYR A 131 -20.40 -25.19 -8.01
N ILE A 132 -20.11 -24.51 -9.15
CA ILE A 132 -21.13 -24.18 -10.16
C ILE A 132 -21.38 -25.40 -11.07
N HIS A 133 -20.32 -26.15 -11.40
CA HIS A 133 -20.36 -27.31 -12.29
C HIS A 133 -19.71 -28.55 -11.66
N PRO A 134 -20.40 -29.25 -10.73
CA PRO A 134 -19.80 -30.33 -9.94
C PRO A 134 -19.28 -31.52 -10.76
N LYS A 135 -19.80 -31.74 -11.96
CA LYS A 135 -19.38 -32.81 -12.88
C LYS A 135 -18.19 -32.49 -13.78
N SER A 136 -17.67 -31.22 -13.68
CA SER A 136 -16.56 -30.77 -14.53
C SER A 136 -15.20 -31.09 -13.89
N VAL A 137 -14.49 -32.08 -14.43
CA VAL A 137 -13.11 -32.39 -14.01
C VAL A 137 -12.13 -31.57 -14.85
N LYS A 138 -11.74 -30.38 -14.39
CA LYS A 138 -10.72 -29.55 -15.04
C LYS A 138 -9.36 -29.77 -14.36
N LYS A 139 -8.31 -30.13 -15.14
CA LYS A 139 -6.93 -30.14 -14.65
C LYS A 139 -6.33 -28.74 -14.74
N ILE A 140 -5.58 -28.32 -13.72
CA ILE A 140 -4.81 -27.07 -13.76
C ILE A 140 -3.65 -27.25 -14.71
N LYS A 141 -3.48 -26.35 -15.66
CA LYS A 141 -2.39 -26.36 -16.64
C LYS A 141 -1.50 -25.13 -16.48
N MET A 142 -0.19 -25.32 -16.68
CA MET A 142 0.79 -24.24 -16.81
C MET A 142 1.64 -24.57 -18.06
N ASP A 143 1.77 -23.62 -18.98
CA ASP A 143 2.43 -23.80 -20.27
C ASP A 143 1.93 -25.04 -21.04
N ASP A 144 0.59 -25.19 -21.09
CA ASP A 144 -0.16 -26.31 -21.69
C ASP A 144 0.08 -27.70 -21.07
N LYS A 145 0.91 -27.80 -20.04
CA LYS A 145 1.18 -29.03 -19.31
C LYS A 145 0.30 -29.13 -18.06
N PRO A 146 -0.34 -30.27 -17.80
CA PRO A 146 -1.09 -30.44 -16.57
C PRO A 146 -0.14 -30.46 -15.36
N ILE A 147 -0.51 -29.72 -14.31
CA ILE A 147 0.23 -29.72 -13.05
C ILE A 147 -0.26 -30.89 -12.19
N GLU A 148 0.69 -31.61 -11.61
CA GLU A 148 0.42 -32.70 -10.68
C GLU A 148 -0.26 -32.20 -9.41
N HIS A 149 -1.13 -33.02 -8.84
CA HIS A 149 -1.90 -32.65 -7.65
C HIS A 149 -1.00 -32.37 -6.43
N GLU A 150 0.12 -33.09 -6.35
CA GLU A 150 1.12 -32.90 -5.29
C GLU A 150 1.77 -31.51 -5.33
N VAL A 151 2.08 -31.01 -6.54
CA VAL A 151 2.64 -29.65 -6.73
C VAL A 151 1.64 -28.58 -6.30
N VAL A 152 0.36 -28.72 -6.66
CA VAL A 152 -0.70 -27.81 -6.24
C VAL A 152 -0.84 -27.80 -4.73
N ARG A 153 -0.83 -28.99 -4.10
CA ARG A 153 -0.88 -29.13 -2.64
C ARG A 153 0.32 -28.47 -1.97
N SER A 154 1.52 -28.69 -2.49
CA SER A 154 2.75 -28.09 -1.98
C SER A 154 2.71 -26.55 -2.03
N ILE A 155 2.19 -25.99 -3.12
CA ILE A 155 2.03 -24.52 -3.27
C ILE A 155 1.04 -23.98 -2.24
N ASN A 156 -0.08 -24.65 -2.00
CA ASN A 156 -1.06 -24.23 -1.02
C ASN A 156 -0.50 -24.28 0.42
N VAL A 157 0.21 -25.36 0.76
CA VAL A 157 0.88 -25.50 2.06
C VAL A 157 1.92 -24.40 2.25
N TYR A 158 2.75 -24.14 1.22
CA TYR A 158 3.72 -23.05 1.26
C TYR A 158 3.04 -21.70 1.52
N PHE A 159 1.95 -21.39 0.83
CA PHE A 159 1.24 -20.13 1.00
C PHE A 159 0.67 -19.99 2.41
N ILE A 160 0.03 -21.04 2.94
CA ILE A 160 -0.51 -21.03 4.31
C ILE A 160 0.63 -20.82 5.32
N THR A 161 1.74 -21.55 5.18
CA THR A 161 2.91 -21.41 6.07
C THR A 161 3.50 -20.00 5.98
N PHE A 162 3.64 -19.47 4.77
CA PHE A 162 4.10 -18.09 4.55
C PHE A 162 3.20 -17.07 5.28
N MET A 163 1.88 -17.19 5.16
CA MET A 163 0.94 -16.30 5.81
C MET A 163 0.97 -16.42 7.34
N ILE A 164 1.13 -17.64 7.87
CA ILE A 164 1.27 -17.86 9.32
C ILE A 164 2.54 -17.18 9.83
N ILE A 165 3.68 -17.38 9.17
CA ILE A 165 4.95 -16.75 9.55
C ILE A 165 4.84 -15.24 9.45
N PHE A 166 4.26 -14.72 8.36
CA PHE A 166 4.07 -13.30 8.16
C PHE A 166 3.25 -12.66 9.29
N VAL A 167 2.07 -13.21 9.59
CA VAL A 167 1.18 -12.70 10.64
C VAL A 167 1.84 -12.82 12.02
N ALA A 168 2.47 -13.95 12.32
CA ALA A 168 3.18 -14.15 13.58
C ALA A 168 4.32 -13.13 13.76
N SER A 169 5.09 -12.86 12.69
CA SER A 169 6.15 -11.85 12.72
C SER A 169 5.62 -10.43 12.89
N VAL A 170 4.51 -10.07 12.23
CA VAL A 170 3.87 -8.75 12.42
C VAL A 170 3.38 -8.59 13.86
N ILE A 171 2.79 -9.63 14.45
CA ILE A 171 2.35 -9.60 15.85
C ILE A 171 3.57 -9.46 16.77
N ALA A 172 4.64 -10.24 16.55
CA ALA A 172 5.83 -10.18 17.36
C ALA A 172 6.45 -8.76 17.39
N ILE A 173 6.63 -8.14 16.20
CA ILE A 173 7.23 -6.81 16.11
C ILE A 173 6.29 -5.70 16.63
N SER A 174 4.97 -5.96 16.68
CA SER A 174 4.00 -4.98 17.19
C SER A 174 4.15 -4.71 18.68
N PHE A 175 4.82 -5.58 19.43
CA PHE A 175 5.13 -5.33 20.85
C PHE A 175 6.14 -4.19 21.06
N GLU A 176 6.88 -3.77 20.02
CA GLU A 176 7.79 -2.63 20.10
C GLU A 176 7.07 -1.27 20.07
N GLY A 177 5.76 -1.25 19.82
CA GLY A 177 4.95 -0.04 19.90
C GLY A 177 5.01 0.88 18.67
N HIS A 178 5.58 0.41 17.56
CA HIS A 178 5.56 1.14 16.29
C HIS A 178 4.21 1.05 15.60
N ASP A 179 3.95 1.96 14.64
CA ASP A 179 2.71 1.99 13.89
C ASP A 179 2.53 0.75 13.01
N LEU A 180 1.28 0.37 12.75
CA LEU A 180 0.93 -0.83 12.00
C LEU A 180 1.52 -0.83 10.58
N VAL A 181 1.59 0.34 9.92
CA VAL A 181 2.13 0.45 8.56
C VAL A 181 3.62 0.14 8.55
N THR A 182 4.37 0.68 9.52
CA THR A 182 5.80 0.38 9.72
C THR A 182 6.01 -1.11 9.96
N ASN A 183 5.31 -1.70 10.93
CA ASN A 183 5.46 -3.12 11.28
C ASN A 183 5.09 -4.05 10.12
N PHE A 184 3.95 -3.80 9.48
CA PHE A 184 3.48 -4.59 8.35
C PHE A 184 4.45 -4.53 7.16
N THR A 185 4.89 -3.33 6.78
CA THR A 185 5.77 -3.16 5.61
C THR A 185 7.21 -3.54 5.90
N ALA A 186 7.68 -3.44 7.14
CA ALA A 186 8.98 -3.96 7.55
C ALA A 186 9.05 -5.48 7.37
N ILE A 187 8.05 -6.21 7.88
CA ILE A 187 7.98 -7.66 7.70
C ILE A 187 7.77 -8.03 6.23
N ALA A 188 6.89 -7.31 5.49
CA ALA A 188 6.70 -7.56 4.07
C ALA A 188 8.01 -7.38 3.28
N ALA A 189 8.75 -6.32 3.55
CA ALA A 189 10.04 -6.04 2.90
C ALA A 189 11.09 -7.10 3.23
N THR A 190 11.18 -7.50 4.50
CA THR A 190 12.18 -8.48 4.97
C THR A 190 11.89 -9.89 4.45
N ILE A 191 10.67 -10.40 4.60
CA ILE A 191 10.30 -11.76 4.15
C ILE A 191 10.41 -11.88 2.62
N ASN A 192 10.07 -10.81 1.90
CA ASN A 192 10.11 -10.83 0.44
C ASN A 192 11.45 -10.35 -0.14
N ASN A 193 12.40 -9.95 0.70
CA ASN A 193 13.72 -9.45 0.31
C ASN A 193 13.62 -8.30 -0.71
N ILE A 194 12.78 -7.29 -0.41
CA ILE A 194 12.51 -6.16 -1.31
C ILE A 194 13.44 -4.99 -0.99
N GLY A 195 13.77 -4.79 0.30
CA GLY A 195 14.57 -3.68 0.81
C GLY A 195 13.72 -2.67 1.55
N PRO A 196 13.32 -1.53 0.98
CA PRO A 196 12.55 -0.53 1.71
C PRO A 196 11.09 -0.93 1.90
N GLY A 197 10.50 -0.51 3.05
CA GLY A 197 9.08 -0.57 3.33
C GLY A 197 8.42 0.81 3.17
N LEU A 198 7.43 1.08 4.03
CA LEU A 198 6.72 2.36 4.10
C LEU A 198 6.85 2.94 5.52
N SER A 199 6.53 4.23 5.68
CA SER A 199 6.65 4.94 6.97
C SER A 199 8.09 4.93 7.47
N MET A 200 8.36 4.52 8.71
CA MET A 200 9.69 4.56 9.33
C MET A 200 10.74 3.65 8.66
N VAL A 201 10.32 2.68 7.85
CA VAL A 201 11.19 1.79 7.07
C VAL A 201 11.20 2.16 5.57
N GLY A 202 10.88 3.41 5.26
CA GLY A 202 10.91 3.94 3.90
C GLY A 202 12.31 3.95 3.27
N PRO A 203 12.42 4.33 1.98
CA PRO A 203 13.69 4.26 1.24
C PRO A 203 14.79 5.18 1.80
N ASP A 204 14.43 6.22 2.55
CA ASP A 204 15.37 7.18 3.17
C ASP A 204 15.70 6.81 4.63
N CYS A 205 15.17 5.71 5.15
CA CYS A 205 15.33 5.24 6.51
C CYS A 205 15.97 3.85 6.57
N ASN A 206 16.40 3.44 7.75
CA ASN A 206 16.93 2.10 7.98
C ASN A 206 16.15 1.39 9.10
N PHE A 207 16.40 0.10 9.27
CA PHE A 207 15.75 -0.74 10.28
C PHE A 207 16.39 -0.65 11.67
N GLY A 208 17.39 0.22 11.88
CA GLY A 208 18.20 0.28 13.10
C GLY A 208 17.48 0.84 14.33
N PHE A 209 16.20 1.23 14.21
CA PHE A 209 15.39 1.66 15.35
C PHE A 209 14.63 0.51 16.03
N PHE A 210 14.56 -0.67 15.40
CA PHE A 210 14.07 -1.87 16.07
C PHE A 210 15.08 -2.37 17.09
N SER A 211 14.58 -2.92 18.20
CA SER A 211 15.45 -3.48 19.25
C SER A 211 16.18 -4.72 18.75
N ASP A 212 17.41 -4.91 19.24
CA ASP A 212 18.15 -6.16 19.06
C ASP A 212 17.48 -7.23 19.95
N PHE A 213 16.90 -8.27 19.33
CA PHE A 213 16.33 -9.43 20.01
C PHE A 213 17.40 -10.49 20.25
#